data_46d41d75b6db79a62225edaacf543103
#
_entry.id   46d41d75b6db79a62225edaacf543103
#
_cell.length_a   1.000
_cell.length_b   1.000
_cell.length_c   1.000
_cell.angle_alpha   90.00
_cell.angle_beta   90.00
_cell.angle_gamma   90.00
#
_symmetry.space_group_name_H-M   'P 1'
#
loop_
_entity.id
_entity.type
_entity.pdbx_description
1 polymer ?
#
loop_
_entity_poly.entity_id
_entity_poly.type
_entity_poly.pdbx_seq_one_letter_code
_entity_poly.pdbx_strand_id
1 'polypeptide(L)'
;MPDWGKAGHVGSDLAEYPTDATRDVLPIPCHSHNDYWRRIPLFDALHWGCTSVEADVWLFDDDLYVGHHTASLTRNRTFRSMYVNPLVDLLDHMNPTTSFGKISGHGVFDMSPNQTLTLLVDFKTAAADTYNAVYDQLSALRERDYLTYYSDAEKKLIQRPITVVGTGNAPFDLILANSTRRDIFFDAPLNRLWDQPADQADQSDTPTSGQGTVGTTPSSTFNSTNSYYASVSFARTIGFVWLGHLTPVQLAKIRGVTQGAHARGLKVRWWDTPAWPVSKRNHIWSILVREEADVLNVDDLRGAATEDWRRRMHRMWD
;
A
#
# COMPACT_ATOMS: atom_id res chain seq x y z
N MET A 1 13.03 20.44 -12.84
CA MET A 1 12.23 20.44 -11.61
C MET A 1 12.98 21.26 -10.60
N PRO A 2 12.37 22.18 -9.87
CA PRO A 2 13.02 22.84 -8.77
C PRO A 2 13.50 21.80 -7.76
N ASP A 3 14.64 22.04 -7.13
CA ASP A 3 15.20 21.17 -6.10
C ASP A 3 14.28 21.18 -4.87
N TRP A 4 13.33 20.26 -4.83
CA TRP A 4 12.48 20.04 -3.69
C TRP A 4 13.34 19.65 -2.49
N GLY A 5 13.40 20.50 -1.50
CA GLY A 5 13.91 20.11 -0.18
C GLY A 5 15.39 20.31 0.09
N LYS A 6 16.13 21.12 -0.65
CA LYS A 6 17.44 21.59 -0.19
C LYS A 6 17.32 23.01 0.38
N ALA A 7 17.49 23.13 1.69
CA ALA A 7 17.56 24.42 2.36
C ALA A 7 18.58 25.35 1.64
N GLY A 8 18.18 26.58 1.35
CA GLY A 8 19.03 27.58 0.69
C GLY A 8 18.95 27.65 -0.83
N HIS A 9 18.04 26.90 -1.48
CA HIS A 9 17.78 27.02 -2.92
C HIS A 9 16.57 27.91 -3.22
N VAL A 10 16.58 28.54 -4.40
CA VAL A 10 15.44 29.32 -4.91
C VAL A 10 14.20 28.44 -4.90
N GLY A 11 13.17 28.82 -4.16
CA GLY A 11 11.95 28.03 -3.97
C GLY A 11 11.87 27.29 -2.62
N SER A 12 12.90 27.34 -1.76
CA SER A 12 12.81 26.78 -0.40
C SER A 12 11.71 27.43 0.42
N ASP A 13 11.49 28.73 0.23
CA ASP A 13 10.42 29.50 0.90
C ASP A 13 9.02 29.01 0.46
N LEU A 14 8.88 28.50 -0.74
CA LEU A 14 7.64 27.90 -1.26
C LEU A 14 7.42 26.47 -0.72
N ALA A 15 8.49 25.76 -0.38
CA ALA A 15 8.41 24.46 0.27
C ALA A 15 7.95 24.54 1.74
N GLU A 16 8.04 25.72 2.34
CA GLU A 16 7.51 26.01 3.69
C GLU A 16 6.01 26.31 3.70
N TYR A 17 5.39 26.44 2.51
CA TYR A 17 3.95 26.65 2.41
C TYR A 17 3.22 25.35 2.73
N PRO A 18 2.35 25.28 3.75
CA PRO A 18 1.79 24.02 4.25
C PRO A 18 0.94 23.26 3.21
N THR A 19 0.52 23.91 2.14
CA THR A 19 -0.50 23.37 1.21
C THR A 19 -0.06 23.37 -0.25
N ASP A 20 1.25 23.39 -0.56
CA ASP A 20 1.68 23.50 -1.96
C ASP A 20 2.11 22.17 -2.61
N ALA A 21 2.58 21.20 -1.82
CA ALA A 21 3.21 20.00 -2.38
C ALA A 21 2.26 19.13 -3.21
N THR A 22 0.98 19.07 -2.82
CA THR A 22 -0.04 18.24 -3.46
C THR A 22 -1.30 19.02 -3.87
N ARG A 23 -1.22 20.35 -3.94
CA ARG A 23 -2.36 21.25 -4.16
C ARG A 23 -3.22 20.89 -5.36
N ASP A 24 -2.61 20.53 -6.48
CA ASP A 24 -3.31 20.19 -7.72
C ASP A 24 -3.35 18.69 -7.99
N VAL A 25 -3.00 17.86 -6.99
CA VAL A 25 -2.95 16.42 -7.13
C VAL A 25 -4.23 15.79 -6.62
N LEU A 26 -4.98 15.12 -7.51
CA LEU A 26 -6.11 14.28 -7.14
C LEU A 26 -5.60 12.89 -6.76
N PRO A 27 -5.90 12.39 -5.56
CA PRO A 27 -5.53 11.04 -5.19
C PRO A 27 -6.28 10.01 -6.04
N ILE A 28 -5.55 9.01 -6.50
CA ILE A 28 -6.05 7.88 -7.27
C ILE A 28 -5.71 6.56 -6.57
N PRO A 29 -6.52 5.52 -6.70
CA PRO A 29 -6.27 4.23 -6.07
C PRO A 29 -5.16 3.45 -6.78
N CYS A 30 -3.92 3.94 -6.72
CA CYS A 30 -2.74 3.22 -7.17
C CYS A 30 -1.74 3.02 -6.04
N HIS A 31 -1.03 1.90 -6.13
CA HIS A 31 0.07 1.51 -5.27
C HIS A 31 1.37 1.58 -6.07
N SER A 32 2.29 2.45 -5.65
CA SER A 32 3.63 2.52 -6.21
C SER A 32 4.43 1.28 -5.79
N HIS A 33 4.44 0.25 -6.64
CA HIS A 33 5.17 -0.98 -6.43
C HIS A 33 6.68 -0.72 -6.50
N ASN A 34 7.46 -1.30 -5.58
CA ASN A 34 8.89 -1.03 -5.47
C ASN A 34 9.20 0.48 -5.48
N ASP A 35 8.47 1.26 -4.71
CA ASP A 35 8.53 2.73 -4.73
C ASP A 35 9.95 3.28 -4.57
N TYR A 36 10.81 2.60 -3.82
CA TYR A 36 12.23 2.92 -3.63
C TYR A 36 13.06 2.91 -4.94
N TRP A 37 12.54 2.40 -6.05
CA TRP A 37 13.15 2.49 -7.39
C TRP A 37 12.86 3.81 -8.09
N ARG A 38 11.90 4.60 -7.60
CA ARG A 38 11.58 5.90 -8.17
C ARG A 38 12.79 6.83 -8.10
N ARG A 39 12.81 7.81 -8.98
CA ARG A 39 13.85 8.83 -8.97
C ARG A 39 13.85 9.58 -7.63
N ILE A 40 12.65 9.91 -7.13
CA ILE A 40 12.42 10.51 -5.82
C ILE A 40 11.35 9.65 -5.12
N PRO A 41 11.76 8.59 -4.40
CA PRO A 41 10.84 7.72 -3.68
C PRO A 41 9.86 8.50 -2.82
N LEU A 42 8.67 7.98 -2.60
CA LEU A 42 7.54 8.64 -1.96
C LEU A 42 6.99 9.82 -2.81
N PHE A 43 7.80 10.81 -3.12
CA PHE A 43 7.35 12.06 -3.75
C PHE A 43 6.92 11.86 -5.22
N ASP A 44 7.57 10.98 -5.98
CA ASP A 44 7.09 10.65 -7.32
C ASP A 44 5.72 9.99 -7.28
N ALA A 45 5.47 9.11 -6.30
CA ALA A 45 4.15 8.49 -6.11
C ALA A 45 3.09 9.53 -5.72
N LEU A 46 3.39 10.41 -4.77
CA LEU A 46 2.48 11.49 -4.38
C LEU A 46 2.20 12.44 -5.53
N HIS A 47 3.22 12.79 -6.33
CA HIS A 47 3.06 13.65 -7.51
C HIS A 47 2.05 13.08 -8.52
N TRP A 48 2.02 11.76 -8.71
CA TRP A 48 1.06 11.08 -9.57
C TRP A 48 -0.25 10.72 -8.86
N GLY A 49 -0.41 11.09 -7.60
CA GLY A 49 -1.64 10.87 -6.83
C GLY A 49 -1.80 9.48 -6.25
N CYS A 50 -0.76 8.62 -6.27
CA CYS A 50 -0.88 7.28 -5.69
C CYS A 50 -1.11 7.31 -4.19
N THR A 51 -2.15 6.62 -3.73
CA THR A 51 -2.55 6.55 -2.32
C THR A 51 -1.84 5.44 -1.54
N SER A 52 -0.85 4.79 -2.16
CA SER A 52 -0.08 3.71 -1.53
C SER A 52 1.33 3.65 -2.10
N VAL A 53 2.31 3.39 -1.22
CA VAL A 53 3.73 3.23 -1.56
C VAL A 53 4.30 1.99 -0.87
N GLU A 54 5.34 1.38 -1.44
CA GLU A 54 5.98 0.18 -0.94
C GLU A 54 7.43 0.43 -0.55
N ALA A 55 7.81 -0.09 0.62
CA ALA A 55 9.17 -0.09 1.14
C ALA A 55 9.62 -1.51 1.49
N ASP A 56 10.57 -2.06 0.74
CA ASP A 56 11.22 -3.33 1.07
C ASP A 56 12.31 -3.10 2.11
N VAL A 57 12.16 -3.64 3.30
CA VAL A 57 13.05 -3.39 4.42
C VAL A 57 13.89 -4.61 4.79
N TRP A 58 15.18 -4.36 5.00
CA TRP A 58 16.18 -5.32 5.40
C TRP A 58 16.83 -4.87 6.71
N LEU A 59 16.72 -5.67 7.76
CA LEU A 59 17.37 -5.37 9.03
C LEU A 59 18.82 -5.87 9.00
N PHE A 60 19.77 -4.94 9.08
CA PHE A 60 21.20 -5.20 9.27
C PHE A 60 21.80 -4.13 10.21
N ASP A 61 22.72 -4.54 11.08
CA ASP A 61 23.45 -3.64 11.98
C ASP A 61 22.53 -2.65 12.74
N ASP A 62 21.39 -3.15 13.23
CA ASP A 62 20.37 -2.40 13.98
C ASP A 62 19.64 -1.27 13.20
N ASP A 63 19.76 -1.21 11.86
CA ASP A 63 18.99 -0.29 11.04
C ASP A 63 18.25 -1.01 9.90
N LEU A 64 17.19 -0.36 9.38
CA LEU A 64 16.38 -0.87 8.29
C LEU A 64 16.80 -0.23 6.97
N TYR A 65 17.48 -0.99 6.14
CA TYR A 65 17.89 -0.58 4.79
C TYR A 65 16.79 -0.89 3.78
N VAL A 66 16.67 -0.02 2.76
CA VAL A 66 15.61 -0.15 1.76
C VAL A 66 16.17 -0.50 0.39
N GLY A 67 15.64 -1.57 -0.20
CA GLY A 67 16.01 -2.03 -1.53
C GLY A 67 15.51 -3.43 -1.82
N HIS A 68 15.40 -3.78 -3.11
CA HIS A 68 14.84 -5.06 -3.56
C HIS A 68 15.75 -6.26 -3.27
N HIS A 69 17.06 -6.05 -3.38
CA HIS A 69 18.08 -7.08 -3.12
C HIS A 69 19.18 -6.50 -2.23
N THR A 70 19.84 -7.36 -1.48
CA THR A 70 20.95 -6.96 -0.61
C THR A 70 22.08 -6.23 -1.35
N ALA A 71 22.30 -6.56 -2.63
CA ALA A 71 23.29 -5.88 -3.48
C ALA A 71 22.94 -4.44 -3.83
N SER A 72 21.69 -4.01 -3.64
CA SER A 72 21.23 -2.63 -3.90
C SER A 72 21.18 -1.76 -2.65
N LEU A 73 21.47 -2.33 -1.47
CA LEU A 73 21.43 -1.61 -0.21
C LEU A 73 22.59 -0.62 -0.10
N THR A 74 22.31 0.54 0.43
CA THR A 74 23.30 1.58 0.73
C THR A 74 23.01 2.23 2.08
N ARG A 75 24.06 2.71 2.78
CA ARG A 75 23.92 3.22 4.15
C ARG A 75 23.00 4.43 4.33
N ASN A 76 22.78 5.20 3.29
CA ASN A 76 21.91 6.40 3.30
C ASN A 76 20.48 6.13 2.82
N ARG A 77 20.18 4.91 2.36
CA ARG A 77 18.83 4.52 1.93
C ARG A 77 18.19 3.65 3.00
N THR A 78 17.73 4.28 4.06
CA THR A 78 17.08 3.61 5.19
C THR A 78 15.58 3.88 5.20
N PHE A 79 14.83 3.08 5.93
CA PHE A 79 13.39 3.27 6.09
C PHE A 79 13.08 4.65 6.67
N ARG A 80 13.89 5.10 7.64
CA ARG A 80 13.77 6.46 8.21
C ARG A 80 14.02 7.54 7.17
N SER A 81 15.15 7.45 6.45
CA SER A 81 15.56 8.52 5.54
C SER A 81 14.68 8.64 4.29
N MET A 82 14.09 7.52 3.84
CA MET A 82 13.32 7.50 2.59
C MET A 82 11.81 7.66 2.81
N TYR A 83 11.28 7.25 3.97
CA TYR A 83 9.83 7.25 4.21
C TYR A 83 9.43 7.93 5.51
N VAL A 84 9.97 7.50 6.68
CA VAL A 84 9.47 7.99 7.96
C VAL A 84 9.70 9.49 8.14
N ASN A 85 10.95 9.94 7.98
CA ASN A 85 11.28 11.36 8.16
C ASN A 85 10.57 12.25 7.11
N PRO A 86 10.61 11.93 5.79
CA PRO A 86 9.87 12.71 4.81
C PRO A 86 8.37 12.78 5.06
N LEU A 87 7.75 11.70 5.57
CA LEU A 87 6.33 11.70 5.93
C LEU A 87 6.06 12.55 7.17
N VAL A 88 6.95 12.52 8.18
CA VAL A 88 6.85 13.39 9.36
C VAL A 88 6.94 14.85 8.93
N ASP A 89 7.95 15.20 8.14
CA ASP A 89 8.16 16.57 7.67
C ASP A 89 6.97 17.08 6.87
N LEU A 90 6.49 16.28 5.92
CA LEU A 90 5.31 16.62 5.10
C LEU A 90 4.05 16.80 5.95
N LEU A 91 3.78 15.86 6.86
CA LEU A 91 2.57 15.91 7.69
C LEU A 91 2.64 17.02 8.77
N ASP A 92 3.81 17.33 9.30
CA ASP A 92 3.97 18.46 10.22
C ASP A 92 3.67 19.79 9.49
N HIS A 93 4.06 19.92 8.19
CA HIS A 93 3.68 21.08 7.37
C HIS A 93 2.18 21.11 7.04
N MET A 94 1.56 19.95 6.79
CA MET A 94 0.11 19.86 6.52
C MET A 94 -0.75 20.07 7.78
N ASN A 95 -0.18 19.91 8.98
CA ASN A 95 -0.87 20.02 10.26
C ASN A 95 -0.27 21.08 11.19
N PRO A 96 -0.09 22.32 10.72
CA PRO A 96 0.59 23.35 11.48
C PRO A 96 -0.20 23.78 12.71
N THR A 97 0.54 24.15 13.77
CA THR A 97 0.01 24.92 14.88
C THR A 97 0.56 26.32 14.79
N THR A 98 -0.30 27.31 14.56
CA THR A 98 0.06 28.72 14.39
C THR A 98 -0.65 29.58 15.42
N SER A 99 -0.32 30.88 15.47
CA SER A 99 -1.04 31.86 16.28
C SER A 99 -2.51 32.05 15.83
N PHE A 100 -2.86 31.62 14.64
CA PHE A 100 -4.20 31.74 14.07
C PHE A 100 -5.07 30.51 14.26
N GLY A 101 -4.47 29.37 14.61
CA GLY A 101 -5.20 28.10 14.79
C GLY A 101 -4.32 26.86 14.68
N LYS A 102 -4.97 25.72 14.86
CA LYS A 102 -4.37 24.39 14.72
C LYS A 102 -5.12 23.61 13.65
N ILE A 103 -4.40 23.07 12.67
CA ILE A 103 -4.89 22.04 11.76
C ILE A 103 -4.42 20.68 12.31
N SER A 104 -5.26 19.68 12.26
CA SER A 104 -4.89 18.33 12.70
C SER A 104 -5.67 17.26 11.91
N GLY A 105 -5.01 16.12 11.69
CA GLY A 105 -5.61 15.00 10.96
C GLY A 105 -5.62 15.14 9.44
N HIS A 106 -4.96 16.19 8.91
CA HIS A 106 -4.79 16.40 7.48
C HIS A 106 -3.80 15.39 6.90
N GLY A 107 -4.21 14.68 5.85
CA GLY A 107 -3.36 13.74 5.13
C GLY A 107 -2.38 14.43 4.17
N VAL A 108 -1.75 13.63 3.33
CA VAL A 108 -0.71 14.10 2.38
C VAL A 108 -1.29 14.80 1.13
N PHE A 109 -2.60 14.75 0.92
CA PHE A 109 -3.26 15.33 -0.27
C PHE A 109 -4.15 16.50 0.11
N ASP A 110 -3.83 17.69 -0.39
CA ASP A 110 -4.63 18.90 -0.17
C ASP A 110 -6.07 18.78 -0.69
N MET A 111 -6.24 18.16 -1.88
CA MET A 111 -7.54 17.97 -2.50
C MET A 111 -8.39 16.91 -1.79
N SER A 112 -7.79 16.12 -0.91
CA SER A 112 -8.48 15.07 -0.14
C SER A 112 -7.83 14.89 1.23
N PRO A 113 -8.05 15.84 2.17
CA PRO A 113 -7.38 15.86 3.48
C PRO A 113 -7.58 14.58 4.31
N ASN A 114 -8.71 13.91 4.11
CA ASN A 114 -9.04 12.68 4.85
C ASN A 114 -8.50 11.41 4.17
N GLN A 115 -7.85 11.52 3.01
CA GLN A 115 -7.25 10.37 2.34
C GLN A 115 -6.03 9.89 3.11
N THR A 116 -6.06 8.65 3.61
CA THR A 116 -4.88 8.02 4.18
C THR A 116 -3.92 7.58 3.07
N LEU A 117 -2.62 7.78 3.28
CA LEU A 117 -1.59 7.14 2.47
C LEU A 117 -1.23 5.78 3.10
N THR A 118 -1.30 4.72 2.31
CA THR A 118 -0.87 3.40 2.77
C THR A 118 0.64 3.25 2.56
N LEU A 119 1.35 2.98 3.65
CA LEU A 119 2.76 2.59 3.65
C LEU A 119 2.83 1.07 3.79
N LEU A 120 3.00 0.38 2.67
CA LEU A 120 3.22 -1.07 2.64
C LEU A 120 4.70 -1.33 2.92
N VAL A 121 4.97 -2.08 3.98
CA VAL A 121 6.33 -2.44 4.40
C VAL A 121 6.53 -3.93 4.15
N ASP A 122 7.40 -4.28 3.21
CA ASP A 122 7.75 -5.67 2.89
C ASP A 122 8.98 -6.09 3.69
N PHE A 123 8.78 -7.01 4.61
CA PHE A 123 9.79 -7.51 5.54
C PHE A 123 10.63 -8.59 4.86
N LYS A 124 11.88 -8.27 4.56
CA LYS A 124 12.79 -9.17 3.82
C LYS A 124 13.68 -10.05 4.72
N THR A 125 13.83 -9.68 6.00
CA THR A 125 14.66 -10.38 7.00
C THR A 125 13.81 -11.07 8.06
N ALA A 126 14.46 -11.59 9.13
CA ALA A 126 13.80 -12.33 10.20
C ALA A 126 12.60 -11.58 10.79
N ALA A 127 11.47 -12.26 10.88
CA ALA A 127 10.17 -11.64 11.12
C ALA A 127 10.08 -10.80 12.41
N ALA A 128 10.46 -11.39 13.56
CA ALA A 128 10.30 -10.73 14.87
C ALA A 128 11.21 -9.51 15.03
N ASP A 129 12.49 -9.64 14.68
CA ASP A 129 13.47 -8.57 14.86
C ASP A 129 13.15 -7.41 13.90
N THR A 130 12.82 -7.73 12.66
CA THR A 130 12.42 -6.73 11.66
C THR A 130 11.13 -6.01 12.07
N TYR A 131 10.15 -6.76 12.63
CA TYR A 131 8.91 -6.16 13.15
C TYR A 131 9.19 -5.15 14.27
N ASN A 132 10.02 -5.51 15.23
CA ASN A 132 10.38 -4.63 16.33
C ASN A 132 11.10 -3.36 15.82
N ALA A 133 12.05 -3.51 14.90
CA ALA A 133 12.75 -2.37 14.30
C ALA A 133 11.81 -1.46 13.50
N VAL A 134 10.86 -2.02 12.72
CA VAL A 134 9.83 -1.24 12.02
C VAL A 134 8.93 -0.51 13.02
N TYR A 135 8.45 -1.23 14.04
CA TYR A 135 7.59 -0.65 15.08
C TYR A 135 8.25 0.52 15.79
N ASP A 136 9.54 0.38 16.14
CA ASP A 136 10.33 1.43 16.81
C ASP A 136 10.57 2.61 15.88
N GLN A 137 10.91 2.39 14.61
CA GLN A 137 11.13 3.49 13.66
C GLN A 137 9.86 4.26 13.33
N LEU A 138 8.69 3.64 13.44
CA LEU A 138 7.39 4.30 13.26
C LEU A 138 6.98 5.18 14.47
N SER A 139 7.74 5.18 15.57
CA SER A 139 7.43 5.99 16.76
C SER A 139 7.27 7.48 16.44
N ALA A 140 8.10 8.02 15.54
CA ALA A 140 8.02 9.42 15.13
C ALA A 140 6.65 9.81 14.52
N LEU A 141 6.01 8.92 13.77
CA LEU A 141 4.66 9.10 13.24
C LEU A 141 3.57 8.80 14.29
N ARG A 142 3.81 7.79 15.15
CA ARG A 142 2.89 7.37 16.21
C ARG A 142 2.70 8.44 17.26
N GLU A 143 3.77 9.06 17.74
CA GLU A 143 3.75 10.11 18.75
C GLU A 143 3.03 11.39 18.29
N ARG A 144 2.97 11.62 16.98
CA ARG A 144 2.22 12.72 16.35
C ARG A 144 0.76 12.39 16.04
N ASP A 145 0.33 11.18 16.38
CA ASP A 145 -1.01 10.64 16.05
C ASP A 145 -1.29 10.60 14.53
N TYR A 146 -0.24 10.32 13.72
CA TYR A 146 -0.37 10.19 12.26
C TYR A 146 -0.67 8.78 11.78
N LEU A 147 -0.58 7.76 12.65
CA LEU A 147 -0.83 6.37 12.25
C LEU A 147 -2.29 5.95 12.49
N THR A 148 -2.93 5.44 11.45
CA THR A 148 -4.19 4.71 11.54
C THR A 148 -4.02 3.51 12.48
N TYR A 149 -4.98 3.28 13.36
CA TYR A 149 -4.91 2.17 14.30
C TYR A 149 -6.29 1.58 14.61
N TYR A 150 -6.30 0.31 14.96
CA TYR A 150 -7.47 -0.32 15.56
C TYR A 150 -7.43 -0.13 17.07
N SER A 151 -8.48 0.49 17.61
CA SER A 151 -8.66 0.66 19.04
C SER A 151 -9.44 -0.52 19.61
N ASP A 152 -8.80 -1.33 20.46
CA ASP A 152 -9.49 -2.44 21.07
C ASP A 152 -10.51 -1.98 22.11
N ALA A 153 -10.29 -0.84 22.75
CA ALA A 153 -11.23 -0.23 23.68
C ALA A 153 -12.52 0.26 23.01
N GLU A 154 -12.38 0.90 21.82
CA GLU A 154 -13.51 1.44 21.05
C GLU A 154 -14.08 0.45 20.03
N LYS A 155 -13.42 -0.70 19.83
CA LYS A 155 -13.77 -1.74 18.85
C LYS A 155 -13.93 -1.19 17.43
N LYS A 156 -13.12 -0.20 17.06
CA LYS A 156 -13.19 0.43 15.75
C LYS A 156 -11.82 0.82 15.21
N LEU A 157 -11.76 0.97 13.89
CA LEU A 157 -10.63 1.54 13.18
C LEU A 157 -10.67 3.07 13.32
N ILE A 158 -9.57 3.65 13.81
CA ILE A 158 -9.38 5.08 13.91
C ILE A 158 -8.45 5.49 12.77
N GLN A 159 -9.04 6.06 11.73
CA GLN A 159 -8.27 6.48 10.55
C GLN A 159 -7.41 7.71 10.87
N ARG A 160 -6.20 7.71 10.31
CA ARG A 160 -5.19 8.76 10.42
C ARG A 160 -4.53 8.96 9.05
N PRO A 161 -3.68 10.00 8.89
CA PRO A 161 -2.98 10.29 7.63
C PRO A 161 -2.24 9.12 7.00
N ILE A 162 -1.65 8.24 7.80
CA ILE A 162 -0.86 7.09 7.32
C ILE A 162 -1.46 5.79 7.84
N THR A 163 -1.61 4.81 6.95
CA THR A 163 -1.96 3.42 7.29
C THR A 163 -0.79 2.51 6.97
N VAL A 164 -0.21 1.87 7.97
CA VAL A 164 0.94 0.96 7.79
C VAL A 164 0.44 -0.48 7.62
N VAL A 165 0.95 -1.14 6.58
CA VAL A 165 0.62 -2.54 6.28
C VAL A 165 1.90 -3.34 6.15
N GLY A 166 2.02 -4.43 6.91
CA GLY A 166 3.16 -5.35 6.84
C GLY A 166 2.86 -6.51 5.90
N THR A 167 3.80 -6.78 4.99
CA THR A 167 3.78 -7.92 4.05
C THR A 167 5.12 -8.67 4.08
N GLY A 168 5.34 -9.62 3.16
CA GLY A 168 6.54 -10.45 3.13
C GLY A 168 6.65 -11.34 4.37
N ASN A 169 7.71 -11.17 5.15
CA ASN A 169 7.91 -11.90 6.42
C ASN A 169 7.24 -11.23 7.62
N ALA A 170 6.29 -10.32 7.43
CA ALA A 170 5.57 -9.69 8.53
C ALA A 170 4.87 -10.74 9.43
N PRO A 171 5.12 -10.75 10.76
CA PRO A 171 4.62 -11.78 11.66
C PRO A 171 3.19 -11.47 12.10
N PHE A 172 2.23 -12.23 11.61
CA PHE A 172 0.81 -12.03 11.92
C PHE A 172 0.49 -12.16 13.42
N ASP A 173 1.12 -13.09 14.10
CA ASP A 173 0.98 -13.31 15.53
C ASP A 173 1.45 -12.11 16.37
N LEU A 174 2.58 -11.49 16.01
CA LEU A 174 3.05 -10.27 16.68
C LEU A 174 2.17 -9.06 16.37
N ILE A 175 1.66 -8.94 15.15
CA ILE A 175 0.67 -7.90 14.81
C ILE A 175 -0.59 -8.06 15.69
N LEU A 176 -1.06 -9.29 15.89
CA LEU A 176 -2.21 -9.57 16.78
C LEU A 176 -1.91 -9.33 18.26
N ALA A 177 -0.66 -9.55 18.70
CA ALA A 177 -0.27 -9.42 20.10
C ALA A 177 -0.44 -7.98 20.63
N ASN A 178 -0.38 -6.96 19.75
CA ASN A 178 -0.73 -5.58 20.15
C ASN A 178 -2.26 -5.44 20.26
N SER A 179 -2.77 -5.69 21.46
CA SER A 179 -4.20 -5.73 21.74
C SER A 179 -4.82 -4.37 22.14
N THR A 180 -3.99 -3.33 22.37
CA THR A 180 -4.50 -2.02 22.83
C THR A 180 -4.65 -1.03 21.70
N ARG A 181 -3.60 -0.84 20.91
CA ARG A 181 -3.54 0.09 19.77
C ARG A 181 -2.73 -0.56 18.65
N ARG A 182 -3.39 -1.26 17.76
CA ARG A 182 -2.75 -1.91 16.61
C ARG A 182 -2.65 -0.91 15.47
N ASP A 183 -1.45 -0.44 15.15
CA ASP A 183 -1.14 0.55 14.12
C ASP A 183 -0.26 0.00 12.98
N ILE A 184 0.01 -1.29 12.99
CA ILE A 184 0.52 -2.05 11.86
C ILE A 184 -0.52 -3.13 11.53
N PHE A 185 -1.00 -3.14 10.30
CA PHE A 185 -1.97 -4.11 9.80
C PHE A 185 -1.30 -5.15 8.94
N PHE A 186 -1.90 -6.31 8.84
CA PHE A 186 -1.39 -7.40 8.02
C PHE A 186 -1.88 -7.28 6.58
N ASP A 187 -1.07 -7.71 5.61
CA ASP A 187 -1.47 -7.94 4.22
C ASP A 187 -1.96 -9.39 4.09
N ALA A 188 -3.28 -9.56 4.14
CA ALA A 188 -3.89 -10.89 4.16
C ALA A 188 -3.70 -11.63 2.83
N PRO A 189 -3.58 -12.98 2.86
CA PRO A 189 -3.50 -13.79 1.65
C PRO A 189 -4.85 -13.85 0.94
N LEU A 190 -5.02 -13.07 -0.14
CA LEU A 190 -6.28 -12.90 -0.87
C LEU A 190 -6.85 -14.23 -1.39
N ASN A 191 -6.00 -15.15 -1.84
CA ASN A 191 -6.42 -16.46 -2.35
C ASN A 191 -7.12 -17.34 -1.29
N ARG A 192 -6.93 -17.05 0.00
CA ARG A 192 -7.57 -17.77 1.12
C ARG A 192 -8.93 -17.17 1.52
N LEU A 193 -9.36 -16.09 0.87
CA LEU A 193 -10.57 -15.36 1.28
C LEU A 193 -11.80 -15.71 0.45
N TRP A 194 -11.66 -16.59 -0.53
CA TRP A 194 -12.79 -17.05 -1.32
C TRP A 194 -13.39 -18.31 -0.72
N ASP A 195 -14.62 -18.22 -0.26
CA ASP A 195 -15.44 -19.38 0.14
C ASP A 195 -15.94 -20.07 -1.13
N GLN A 196 -15.11 -20.94 -1.72
CA GLN A 196 -15.45 -21.66 -2.94
C GLN A 196 -16.61 -22.63 -2.71
N PRO A 197 -17.53 -22.79 -3.68
CA PRO A 197 -18.43 -23.93 -3.69
C PRO A 197 -17.63 -25.25 -3.67
N ALA A 198 -18.11 -26.23 -2.93
CA ALA A 198 -17.37 -27.48 -2.68
C ALA A 198 -16.99 -28.27 -3.94
N ASP A 199 -17.69 -28.01 -5.04
CA ASP A 199 -17.45 -28.59 -6.38
C ASP A 199 -16.34 -27.88 -7.17
N GLN A 200 -15.89 -26.72 -6.71
CA GLN A 200 -14.84 -25.92 -7.35
C GLN A 200 -13.61 -25.72 -6.45
N ALA A 201 -13.56 -26.41 -5.32
CA ALA A 201 -12.44 -26.33 -4.40
C ALA A 201 -11.17 -26.83 -5.10
N ASP A 202 -10.31 -25.89 -5.51
CA ASP A 202 -9.00 -26.18 -6.05
C ASP A 202 -8.10 -26.70 -4.92
N GLN A 203 -7.67 -27.94 -4.99
CA GLN A 203 -6.82 -28.59 -4.00
C GLN A 203 -5.36 -28.06 -4.03
N SER A 204 -5.05 -27.08 -4.87
CA SER A 204 -3.74 -26.46 -4.96
C SER A 204 -3.57 -25.30 -3.98
N ASP A 205 -3.79 -25.53 -2.69
CA ASP A 205 -3.33 -24.62 -1.61
C ASP A 205 -1.80 -24.67 -1.45
N THR A 206 -1.08 -24.42 -2.53
CA THR A 206 0.35 -24.11 -2.41
C THR A 206 0.46 -22.70 -1.85
N PRO A 207 1.14 -22.52 -0.69
CA PRO A 207 1.47 -21.19 -0.21
C PRO A 207 2.18 -20.44 -1.32
N THR A 208 1.54 -19.41 -1.87
CA THR A 208 2.18 -18.61 -2.91
C THR A 208 3.35 -17.88 -2.27
N SER A 209 4.57 -18.28 -2.62
CA SER A 209 5.79 -17.62 -2.16
C SER A 209 5.70 -16.11 -2.46
N GLY A 210 6.01 -15.27 -1.48
CA GLY A 210 5.97 -13.81 -1.59
C GLY A 210 4.77 -13.14 -0.93
N GLN A 211 3.75 -13.91 -0.52
CA GLN A 211 2.70 -13.44 0.38
C GLN A 211 3.05 -13.92 1.78
N GLY A 212 3.15 -13.01 2.73
CA GLY A 212 3.50 -13.36 4.10
C GLY A 212 2.49 -14.34 4.69
N THR A 213 3.02 -15.45 5.20
CA THR A 213 2.24 -16.42 5.96
C THR A 213 2.86 -16.64 7.34
N VAL A 214 3.90 -15.86 7.67
CA VAL A 214 4.60 -15.96 8.95
C VAL A 214 3.65 -15.64 10.10
N GLY A 215 3.64 -16.50 11.12
CA GLY A 215 2.74 -16.35 12.26
C GLY A 215 1.26 -16.65 11.96
N THR A 216 0.92 -17.12 10.74
CA THR A 216 -0.44 -17.56 10.41
C THR A 216 -0.61 -19.07 10.60
N THR A 217 -1.85 -19.48 10.82
CA THR A 217 -2.29 -20.88 10.88
C THR A 217 -3.46 -21.11 9.92
N PRO A 218 -3.84 -22.35 9.61
CA PRO A 218 -5.04 -22.63 8.80
C PRO A 218 -6.32 -22.02 9.39
N SER A 219 -6.37 -21.81 10.70
CA SER A 219 -7.51 -21.22 11.42
C SER A 219 -7.40 -19.69 11.56
N SER A 220 -6.35 -19.07 11.08
CA SER A 220 -6.22 -17.61 11.13
C SER A 220 -7.33 -16.93 10.35
N THR A 221 -7.95 -15.94 10.96
CA THR A 221 -9.01 -15.12 10.37
C THR A 221 -8.49 -13.71 10.08
N PHE A 222 -8.79 -13.20 8.90
CA PHE A 222 -8.36 -11.88 8.45
C PHE A 222 -9.57 -10.97 8.29
N ASN A 223 -9.52 -9.78 8.89
CA ASN A 223 -10.59 -8.80 8.80
C ASN A 223 -10.03 -7.40 9.14
N SER A 224 -10.88 -6.37 9.08
CA SER A 224 -10.48 -4.97 9.31
C SER A 224 -9.93 -4.67 10.71
N THR A 225 -10.01 -5.59 11.67
CA THR A 225 -9.40 -5.41 12.99
C THR A 225 -7.91 -5.74 13.02
N ASN A 226 -7.41 -6.52 12.06
CA ASN A 226 -6.04 -7.02 12.05
C ASN A 226 -5.33 -6.88 10.68
N SER A 227 -6.09 -6.69 9.62
CA SER A 227 -5.59 -6.59 8.25
C SER A 227 -6.17 -5.36 7.56
N TYR A 228 -5.50 -4.89 6.52
CA TYR A 228 -5.96 -3.75 5.73
C TYR A 228 -6.03 -4.08 4.24
N TYR A 229 -4.95 -4.61 3.69
CA TYR A 229 -4.94 -5.20 2.37
C TYR A 229 -5.22 -6.71 2.43
N ALA A 230 -5.73 -7.21 1.32
CA ALA A 230 -5.67 -8.59 0.92
C ALA A 230 -5.02 -8.65 -0.47
N SER A 231 -3.85 -9.27 -0.55
CA SER A 231 -3.04 -9.25 -1.77
C SER A 231 -2.72 -10.65 -2.28
N VAL A 232 -2.47 -10.75 -3.60
CA VAL A 232 -1.97 -11.99 -4.22
C VAL A 232 -1.29 -11.69 -5.55
N SER A 233 -0.36 -12.57 -5.98
CA SER A 233 0.20 -12.54 -7.33
C SER A 233 -0.85 -12.89 -8.38
N PHE A 234 -1.08 -11.97 -9.31
CA PHE A 234 -1.95 -12.22 -10.45
C PHE A 234 -1.44 -13.37 -11.31
N ALA A 235 -0.16 -13.36 -11.66
CA ALA A 235 0.43 -14.36 -12.53
C ALA A 235 0.31 -15.78 -11.95
N ARG A 236 0.54 -15.95 -10.64
CA ARG A 236 0.46 -17.25 -9.98
C ARG A 236 -0.97 -17.71 -9.74
N THR A 237 -1.87 -16.81 -9.39
CA THR A 237 -3.24 -17.13 -9.00
C THR A 237 -4.15 -17.32 -10.21
N ILE A 238 -3.99 -16.48 -11.22
CA ILE A 238 -4.82 -16.51 -12.45
C ILE A 238 -4.15 -17.33 -13.54
N GLY A 239 -2.80 -17.39 -13.53
CA GLY A 239 -2.02 -18.14 -14.50
C GLY A 239 -1.95 -17.45 -15.85
N PHE A 240 -1.75 -18.26 -16.91
CA PHE A 240 -1.55 -17.75 -18.25
C PHE A 240 -2.82 -17.11 -18.82
N VAL A 241 -2.68 -15.89 -19.34
CA VAL A 241 -3.77 -15.14 -20.00
C VAL A 241 -3.43 -14.97 -21.48
N TRP A 242 -4.20 -15.64 -22.34
CA TRP A 242 -4.01 -15.60 -23.80
C TRP A 242 -4.47 -14.26 -24.37
N LEU A 243 -3.58 -13.52 -25.02
CA LEU A 243 -3.86 -12.22 -25.67
C LEU A 243 -4.64 -11.23 -24.77
N GLY A 244 -4.53 -11.35 -23.46
CA GLY A 244 -5.27 -10.51 -22.50
C GLY A 244 -6.68 -11.01 -22.16
N HIS A 245 -7.19 -12.06 -22.82
CA HIS A 245 -8.52 -12.59 -22.55
C HIS A 245 -8.53 -13.52 -21.33
N LEU A 246 -9.34 -13.19 -20.35
CA LEU A 246 -9.60 -14.02 -19.19
C LEU A 246 -10.75 -15.00 -19.49
N THR A 247 -10.58 -16.25 -19.12
CA THR A 247 -11.64 -17.24 -19.16
C THR A 247 -12.73 -16.95 -18.14
N PRO A 248 -13.96 -17.48 -18.30
CA PRO A 248 -14.99 -17.34 -17.27
C PRO A 248 -14.57 -17.83 -15.90
N VAL A 249 -13.77 -18.90 -15.83
CA VAL A 249 -13.23 -19.45 -14.57
C VAL A 249 -12.26 -18.46 -13.91
N GLN A 250 -11.34 -17.87 -14.67
CA GLN A 250 -10.41 -16.86 -14.17
C GLN A 250 -11.14 -15.62 -13.66
N LEU A 251 -12.16 -15.15 -14.38
CA LEU A 251 -13.00 -14.03 -13.92
C LEU A 251 -13.80 -14.38 -12.67
N ALA A 252 -14.39 -15.59 -12.59
CA ALA A 252 -15.08 -16.04 -11.39
C ALA A 252 -14.15 -16.08 -10.17
N LYS A 253 -12.90 -16.51 -10.36
CA LYS A 253 -11.89 -16.51 -9.30
C LYS A 253 -11.57 -15.09 -8.82
N ILE A 254 -11.35 -14.13 -9.74
CA ILE A 254 -11.12 -12.72 -9.38
C ILE A 254 -12.29 -12.19 -8.55
N ARG A 255 -13.53 -12.39 -9.02
CA ARG A 255 -14.74 -11.95 -8.31
C ARG A 255 -14.89 -12.60 -6.94
N GLY A 256 -14.69 -13.90 -6.86
CA GLY A 256 -14.85 -14.65 -5.61
C GLY A 256 -13.90 -14.18 -4.52
N VAL A 257 -12.62 -14.03 -4.84
CA VAL A 257 -11.63 -13.54 -3.85
C VAL A 257 -11.86 -12.07 -3.48
N THR A 258 -12.27 -11.22 -4.45
CA THR A 258 -12.60 -9.82 -4.21
C THR A 258 -13.80 -9.69 -3.26
N GLN A 259 -14.88 -10.40 -3.53
CA GLN A 259 -16.07 -10.43 -2.66
C GLN A 259 -15.73 -10.94 -1.26
N GLY A 260 -14.92 -12.00 -1.18
CA GLY A 260 -14.46 -12.55 0.08
C GLY A 260 -13.62 -11.56 0.92
N ALA A 261 -12.77 -10.78 0.29
CA ALA A 261 -12.02 -9.71 0.95
C ALA A 261 -12.93 -8.57 1.42
N HIS A 262 -13.81 -8.09 0.55
CA HIS A 262 -14.76 -7.02 0.86
C HIS A 262 -15.74 -7.40 1.99
N ALA A 263 -16.22 -8.65 2.01
CA ALA A 263 -17.05 -9.15 3.11
C ALA A 263 -16.34 -9.11 4.48
N ARG A 264 -15.02 -9.06 4.48
CA ARG A 264 -14.17 -8.94 5.67
C ARG A 264 -13.67 -7.50 5.94
N GLY A 265 -14.09 -6.54 5.12
CA GLY A 265 -13.68 -5.13 5.19
C GLY A 265 -12.23 -4.89 4.77
N LEU A 266 -11.68 -5.73 3.91
CA LEU A 266 -10.31 -5.63 3.38
C LEU A 266 -10.30 -5.04 1.99
N LYS A 267 -9.18 -4.39 1.64
CA LYS A 267 -8.93 -3.81 0.32
C LYS A 267 -8.11 -4.75 -0.55
N VAL A 268 -8.54 -4.95 -1.78
CA VAL A 268 -7.96 -5.90 -2.71
C VAL A 268 -6.81 -5.30 -3.51
N ARG A 269 -5.65 -5.98 -3.47
CA ARG A 269 -4.46 -5.65 -4.26
C ARG A 269 -3.96 -6.87 -5.06
N TRP A 270 -3.84 -6.70 -6.38
CA TRP A 270 -3.25 -7.69 -7.28
C TRP A 270 -1.86 -7.22 -7.71
N TRP A 271 -0.80 -7.89 -7.28
CA TRP A 271 0.55 -7.63 -7.74
C TRP A 271 0.96 -8.62 -8.84
N ASP A 272 2.13 -8.43 -9.47
CA ASP A 272 2.64 -9.29 -10.54
C ASP A 272 1.66 -9.39 -11.74
N THR A 273 1.06 -8.27 -12.09
CA THR A 273 0.26 -8.13 -13.31
C THR A 273 1.20 -8.01 -14.53
N PRO A 274 0.74 -8.40 -15.76
CA PRO A 274 1.58 -8.28 -16.93
C PRO A 274 2.08 -6.84 -17.16
N ALA A 275 3.39 -6.65 -17.24
CA ALA A 275 3.99 -5.34 -17.53
C ALA A 275 4.01 -5.03 -19.04
N TRP A 276 4.06 -6.02 -19.89
CA TRP A 276 4.20 -5.92 -21.35
C TRP A 276 3.38 -7.01 -22.09
N PRO A 277 2.87 -6.73 -23.30
CA PRO A 277 2.78 -5.40 -23.94
C PRO A 277 1.90 -4.42 -23.16
N VAL A 278 2.11 -3.11 -23.32
CA VAL A 278 1.35 -2.07 -22.61
C VAL A 278 -0.16 -2.21 -22.81
N SER A 279 -0.60 -2.58 -24.02
CA SER A 279 -2.02 -2.83 -24.31
C SER A 279 -2.59 -3.98 -23.47
N LYS A 280 -1.84 -5.08 -23.27
CA LYS A 280 -2.24 -6.18 -22.41
C LYS A 280 -2.30 -5.74 -20.94
N ARG A 281 -1.28 -5.03 -20.48
CA ARG A 281 -1.25 -4.46 -19.12
C ARG A 281 -2.48 -3.61 -18.86
N ASN A 282 -2.73 -2.62 -19.72
CA ASN A 282 -3.85 -1.69 -19.57
C ASN A 282 -5.19 -2.44 -19.61
N HIS A 283 -5.31 -3.46 -20.46
CA HIS A 283 -6.51 -4.28 -20.50
C HIS A 283 -6.74 -5.07 -19.20
N ILE A 284 -5.69 -5.68 -18.63
CA ILE A 284 -5.80 -6.38 -17.34
C ILE A 284 -6.13 -5.39 -16.22
N TRP A 285 -5.49 -4.23 -16.17
CA TRP A 285 -5.81 -3.19 -15.18
C TRP A 285 -7.27 -2.75 -15.27
N SER A 286 -7.81 -2.55 -16.49
CA SER A 286 -9.22 -2.20 -16.67
C SER A 286 -10.17 -3.32 -16.22
N ILE A 287 -9.77 -4.58 -16.35
CA ILE A 287 -10.54 -5.72 -15.82
C ILE A 287 -10.52 -5.70 -14.30
N LEU A 288 -9.35 -5.56 -13.68
CA LEU A 288 -9.24 -5.54 -12.22
C LEU A 288 -10.06 -4.41 -11.60
N VAL A 289 -10.04 -3.21 -12.19
CA VAL A 289 -10.87 -2.08 -11.73
C VAL A 289 -12.37 -2.39 -11.89
N ARG A 290 -12.78 -3.03 -12.99
CA ARG A 290 -14.18 -3.45 -13.17
C ARG A 290 -14.62 -4.51 -12.18
N GLU A 291 -13.71 -5.40 -11.80
CA GLU A 291 -13.94 -6.45 -10.82
C GLU A 291 -13.63 -5.96 -9.39
N GLU A 292 -13.62 -4.63 -9.21
CA GLU A 292 -13.59 -3.94 -7.91
C GLU A 292 -12.30 -4.15 -7.10
N ALA A 293 -11.14 -4.34 -7.77
CA ALA A 293 -9.87 -4.19 -7.09
C ALA A 293 -9.73 -2.76 -6.52
N ASP A 294 -9.41 -2.64 -5.24
CA ASP A 294 -9.39 -1.36 -4.54
C ASP A 294 -8.17 -0.51 -4.88
N VAL A 295 -7.08 -1.13 -5.32
CA VAL A 295 -5.86 -0.43 -5.68
C VAL A 295 -5.13 -1.14 -6.82
N LEU A 296 -4.68 -0.37 -7.82
CA LEU A 296 -3.81 -0.86 -8.88
C LEU A 296 -2.37 -0.90 -8.40
N ASN A 297 -1.73 -2.05 -8.45
CA ASN A 297 -0.31 -2.23 -8.18
C ASN A 297 0.48 -1.91 -9.46
N VAL A 298 1.30 -0.85 -9.43
CA VAL A 298 1.85 -0.29 -10.66
C VAL A 298 3.34 0.07 -10.55
N ASP A 299 4.08 -0.25 -11.63
CA ASP A 299 5.43 0.26 -11.87
C ASP A 299 5.39 1.55 -12.72
N ASP A 300 4.39 1.71 -13.58
CA ASP A 300 4.18 2.88 -14.43
C ASP A 300 3.14 3.83 -13.79
N LEU A 301 3.62 4.71 -12.92
CA LEU A 301 2.78 5.70 -12.23
C LEU A 301 2.05 6.62 -13.20
N ARG A 302 2.75 7.07 -14.25
CA ARG A 302 2.16 7.94 -15.26
C ARG A 302 1.04 7.22 -16.01
N GLY A 303 1.27 5.97 -16.43
CA GLY A 303 0.27 5.15 -17.11
C GLY A 303 -0.98 4.95 -16.25
N ALA A 304 -0.81 4.76 -14.92
CA ALA A 304 -1.93 4.65 -14.00
C ALA A 304 -2.71 5.97 -13.84
N ALA A 305 -2.00 7.11 -13.78
CA ALA A 305 -2.60 8.41 -13.48
C ALA A 305 -3.27 9.09 -14.70
N THR A 306 -2.87 8.75 -15.92
CA THR A 306 -3.34 9.43 -17.15
C THR A 306 -4.49 8.71 -17.85
N GLU A 307 -4.88 7.53 -17.39
CA GLU A 307 -5.97 6.75 -17.96
C GLU A 307 -7.21 6.78 -17.05
N ASP A 308 -8.40 6.84 -17.64
CA ASP A 308 -9.65 6.66 -16.91
C ASP A 308 -10.00 5.16 -16.85
N TRP A 309 -9.68 4.51 -15.74
CA TRP A 309 -9.93 3.10 -15.49
C TRP A 309 -11.38 2.78 -15.13
N ARG A 310 -12.22 3.78 -14.88
CA ARG A 310 -13.63 3.61 -14.55
C ARG A 310 -14.37 2.97 -15.73
N ARG A 311 -15.43 2.25 -15.41
CA ARG A 311 -16.30 1.63 -16.41
C ARG A 311 -16.82 2.71 -17.36
N ARG A 312 -16.37 2.73 -18.61
CA ARG A 312 -17.01 3.48 -19.67
C ARG A 312 -18.36 2.82 -19.89
N MET A 313 -19.45 3.50 -19.52
CA MET A 313 -20.76 3.12 -20.03
C MET A 313 -20.70 3.33 -21.54
N HIS A 314 -20.71 2.26 -22.32
CA HIS A 314 -20.95 2.37 -23.75
C HIS A 314 -22.28 3.10 -23.90
N ARG A 315 -22.23 4.34 -24.35
CA ARG A 315 -23.44 4.97 -24.88
C ARG A 315 -23.83 4.12 -26.08
N MET A 316 -25.09 3.66 -26.09
CA MET A 316 -25.69 2.89 -27.20
C MET A 316 -25.86 3.78 -28.46
N TRP A 317 -24.75 4.38 -28.95
CA TRP A 317 -24.72 5.24 -30.11
C TRP A 317 -23.43 5.07 -30.92
N ASP A 318 -22.82 3.89 -30.87
CA ASP A 318 -21.80 3.49 -31.85
C ASP A 318 -22.32 2.29 -32.65
#